data_30e0bdd8db3131c24d3a49a461f6bb6f
#
_entry.id   30e0bdd8db3131c24d3a49a461f6bb6f
#
_cell.length_a   1.000
_cell.length_b   1.000
_cell.length_c   1.000
_cell.angle_alpha   90.00
_cell.angle_beta   90.00
_cell.angle_gamma   90.00
#
_symmetry.space_group_name_H-M   'P 1'
#
loop_
_entity.id
_entity.type
_entity.pdbx_description
1 polymer ?
#
loop_
_entity_poly.entity_id
_entity_poly.type
_entity_poly.pdbx_seq_one_letter_code
_entity_poly.pdbx_strand_id
1 'polypeptide(L)'
;MEIRNIKEFEKASKKLQKDTLKIALALLFLIGAALLALIFGQANSKGLLLIFAAVIGGYMAMNIGANDVSNNVGPAVGSKAISMGGAILIAAICEMLGAIIAGGEVVSTIKGRIVSPEFINDAHVFINVMLASLISGALWLHVATLIGAPVSTSHSVVGGIMGAGMAAAGMAAVNWHFLSGIVASWVVSPLMGALIAMFFLMLIKKTIAYKEDKKSAALKVVPYLVALMSLAFSWYLMVKVLKRLYAVGFEIQLACGCILALLIFILFKRFVLKKAPQLENSHESINELFNVPLIFAAALLSFAHGANDVANAIGPLAAISQTLEDANSPIGNTLSSVPLWIMVVGAAGIALGLSLYGPKLIKTVGSEITELDKMQAFCIALSAVITVLLASQLGLPVSSTHIVVGAVFGVGFLRERLREQSRRRFARIRDNIVAAHFGEDLEEIEGFLERFDKANLKEKSLMLESLKKSKNTAIALELKKKEKKSLKKVYKEEVIKRSILKKIVTAWLVTVPVSALLGALLFVALGFIEKYF
;
A
#
# COMPACT_ATOMS: atom_id res chain seq x y z
N MET A 1 46.52 -7.24 -4.86
CA MET A 1 45.60 -7.11 -6.01
C MET A 1 44.77 -8.38 -6.22
N GLU A 2 45.32 -9.58 -6.13
CA GLU A 2 44.62 -10.86 -6.33
C GLU A 2 43.49 -11.16 -5.35
N ILE A 3 43.67 -10.94 -4.04
CA ILE A 3 42.62 -11.26 -3.02
C ILE A 3 41.37 -10.40 -3.21
N ARG A 4 41.50 -9.16 -3.68
CA ARG A 4 40.36 -8.27 -3.96
C ARG A 4 39.60 -8.77 -5.19
N ASN A 5 40.30 -9.22 -6.23
CA ASN A 5 39.71 -9.77 -7.44
C ASN A 5 38.96 -11.08 -7.16
N ILE A 6 39.50 -11.96 -6.29
CA ILE A 6 38.84 -13.21 -5.86
C ILE A 6 37.53 -12.91 -5.12
N LYS A 7 37.56 -11.97 -4.19
CA LYS A 7 36.33 -11.57 -3.46
C LYS A 7 35.28 -10.93 -4.37
N GLU A 8 35.66 -10.14 -5.34
CA GLU A 8 34.77 -9.56 -6.33
C GLU A 8 34.16 -10.64 -7.24
N PHE A 9 34.99 -11.61 -7.69
CA PHE A 9 34.53 -12.75 -8.48
C PHE A 9 33.56 -13.64 -7.69
N GLU A 10 33.86 -13.96 -6.43
CA GLU A 10 33.01 -14.75 -5.56
C GLU A 10 31.64 -14.04 -5.31
N LYS A 11 31.68 -12.72 -5.15
CA LYS A 11 30.47 -11.90 -5.00
C LYS A 11 29.63 -11.88 -6.28
N ALA A 12 30.26 -11.78 -7.42
CA ALA A 12 29.61 -11.84 -8.74
C ALA A 12 28.98 -13.22 -9.00
N SER A 13 29.72 -14.31 -8.70
CA SER A 13 29.26 -15.68 -8.83
C SER A 13 28.05 -15.96 -7.92
N LYS A 14 28.10 -15.56 -6.64
CA LYS A 14 26.96 -15.68 -5.71
C LYS A 14 25.75 -14.86 -6.17
N LYS A 15 25.96 -13.70 -6.77
CA LYS A 15 24.88 -12.90 -7.34
C LYS A 15 24.25 -13.61 -8.54
N LEU A 16 25.06 -14.13 -9.46
CA LEU A 16 24.58 -14.86 -10.63
C LEU A 16 23.76 -16.09 -10.23
N GLN A 17 24.25 -16.89 -9.27
CA GLN A 17 23.51 -18.06 -8.74
C GLN A 17 22.14 -17.66 -8.17
N LYS A 18 22.06 -16.55 -7.42
CA LYS A 18 20.78 -16.05 -6.89
C LYS A 18 19.83 -15.60 -7.98
N ASP A 19 20.32 -14.92 -9.00
CA ASP A 19 19.49 -14.44 -10.10
C ASP A 19 19.02 -15.61 -10.98
N THR A 20 19.87 -16.62 -11.22
CA THR A 20 19.49 -17.87 -11.91
C THR A 20 18.42 -18.64 -11.14
N LEU A 21 18.55 -18.76 -9.80
CA LEU A 21 17.54 -19.43 -8.97
C LEU A 21 16.18 -18.71 -9.04
N LYS A 22 16.16 -17.37 -9.04
CA LYS A 22 14.92 -16.60 -9.18
C LYS A 22 14.22 -16.88 -10.50
N ILE A 23 14.98 -16.89 -11.60
CA ILE A 23 14.45 -17.18 -12.94
C ILE A 23 13.92 -18.62 -12.99
N ALA A 24 14.66 -19.59 -12.44
CA ALA A 24 14.24 -20.99 -12.41
C ALA A 24 12.92 -21.17 -11.63
N LEU A 25 12.79 -20.53 -10.46
CA LEU A 25 11.55 -20.57 -9.66
C LEU A 25 10.38 -19.89 -10.39
N ALA A 26 10.62 -18.77 -11.08
CA ALA A 26 9.61 -18.10 -11.87
C ALA A 26 9.14 -18.98 -13.04
N LEU A 27 10.05 -19.60 -13.77
CA LEU A 27 9.72 -20.53 -14.87
C LEU A 27 8.96 -21.76 -14.35
N LEU A 28 9.39 -22.35 -13.23
CA LEU A 28 8.71 -23.49 -12.61
C LEU A 28 7.26 -23.14 -12.25
N PHE A 29 7.02 -21.93 -11.72
CA PHE A 29 5.67 -21.46 -11.44
C PHE A 29 4.83 -21.28 -12.71
N LEU A 30 5.40 -20.72 -13.79
CA LEU A 30 4.69 -20.55 -15.05
C LEU A 30 4.34 -21.91 -15.70
N ILE A 31 5.24 -22.90 -15.60
CA ILE A 31 4.97 -24.28 -15.99
C ILE A 31 3.82 -24.84 -15.12
N GLY A 32 3.83 -24.61 -13.81
CA GLY A 32 2.73 -24.98 -12.91
C GLY A 32 1.40 -24.36 -13.30
N ALA A 33 1.37 -23.08 -13.68
CA ALA A 33 0.16 -22.40 -14.18
C ALA A 33 -0.34 -23.02 -15.48
N ALA A 34 0.57 -23.36 -16.40
CA ALA A 34 0.25 -24.07 -17.63
C ALA A 34 -0.36 -25.46 -17.36
N LEU A 35 0.22 -26.23 -16.43
CA LEU A 35 -0.29 -27.53 -16.02
C LEU A 35 -1.67 -27.44 -15.35
N LEU A 36 -1.90 -26.45 -14.51
CA LEU A 36 -3.23 -26.22 -13.93
C LEU A 36 -4.27 -25.92 -15.01
N ALA A 37 -3.92 -25.08 -15.99
CA ALA A 37 -4.80 -24.82 -17.13
C ALA A 37 -5.06 -26.06 -17.98
N LEU A 38 -4.07 -26.94 -18.14
CA LEU A 38 -4.22 -28.20 -18.85
C LEU A 38 -5.14 -29.19 -18.10
N ILE A 39 -5.02 -29.29 -16.79
CA ILE A 39 -5.76 -30.24 -15.95
C ILE A 39 -7.21 -29.80 -15.77
N PHE A 40 -7.44 -28.51 -15.51
CA PHE A 40 -8.76 -27.97 -15.16
C PHE A 40 -9.47 -27.31 -16.36
N GLY A 41 -8.73 -26.96 -17.42
CA GLY A 41 -9.29 -26.53 -18.69
C GLY A 41 -9.78 -27.74 -19.51
N GLN A 42 -10.82 -27.56 -20.30
CA GLN A 42 -11.28 -28.63 -21.19
C GLN A 42 -10.23 -28.90 -22.27
N ALA A 43 -9.88 -30.17 -22.49
CA ALA A 43 -8.87 -30.62 -23.45
C ALA A 43 -9.35 -30.55 -24.92
N ASN A 44 -9.77 -29.35 -25.36
CA ASN A 44 -10.20 -29.08 -26.74
C ASN A 44 -9.09 -28.32 -27.48
N SER A 45 -9.26 -28.14 -28.81
CA SER A 45 -8.38 -27.27 -29.62
C SER A 45 -8.19 -25.84 -29.03
N LYS A 46 -9.15 -25.41 -28.21
CA LYS A 46 -9.11 -24.15 -27.44
C LYS A 46 -8.22 -24.20 -26.17
N GLY A 47 -7.75 -25.37 -25.75
CA GLY A 47 -6.95 -25.59 -24.55
C GLY A 47 -5.57 -24.90 -24.61
N LEU A 48 -4.94 -24.83 -25.78
CA LEU A 48 -3.67 -24.11 -25.98
C LEU A 48 -3.80 -22.62 -25.67
N LEU A 49 -4.89 -21.98 -26.06
CA LEU A 49 -5.15 -20.58 -25.79
C LEU A 49 -5.34 -20.31 -24.29
N LEU A 50 -6.04 -21.22 -23.60
CA LEU A 50 -6.20 -21.13 -22.14
C LEU A 50 -4.87 -21.32 -21.40
N ILE A 51 -4.03 -22.27 -21.84
CA ILE A 51 -2.69 -22.48 -21.29
C ILE A 51 -1.85 -21.20 -21.46
N PHE A 52 -1.84 -20.61 -22.66
CA PHE A 52 -1.14 -19.38 -22.94
C PHE A 52 -1.65 -18.23 -22.05
N ALA A 53 -2.97 -18.06 -21.95
CA ALA A 53 -3.57 -17.05 -21.08
C ALA A 53 -3.22 -17.26 -19.60
N ALA A 54 -3.18 -18.51 -19.11
CA ALA A 54 -2.79 -18.83 -17.74
C ALA A 54 -1.32 -18.51 -17.45
N VAL A 55 -0.42 -18.78 -18.39
CA VAL A 55 1.00 -18.40 -18.29
C VAL A 55 1.15 -16.87 -18.22
N ILE A 56 0.47 -16.13 -19.09
CA ILE A 56 0.53 -14.66 -19.08
C ILE A 56 -0.14 -14.09 -17.82
N GLY A 57 -1.28 -14.67 -17.38
CA GLY A 57 -1.94 -14.28 -16.13
C GLY A 57 -1.07 -14.53 -14.91
N GLY A 58 -0.38 -15.67 -14.84
CA GLY A 58 0.61 -15.98 -13.82
C GLY A 58 1.79 -15.00 -13.84
N TYR A 59 2.30 -14.68 -15.03
CA TYR A 59 3.35 -13.69 -15.21
C TYR A 59 2.90 -12.28 -14.78
N MET A 60 1.67 -11.88 -15.13
CA MET A 60 1.07 -10.64 -14.66
C MET A 60 0.97 -10.60 -13.13
N ALA A 61 0.49 -11.68 -12.50
CA ALA A 61 0.40 -11.80 -11.06
C ALA A 61 1.76 -11.66 -10.37
N MET A 62 2.82 -12.25 -10.93
CA MET A 62 4.19 -12.06 -10.43
C MET A 62 4.64 -10.60 -10.52
N ASN A 63 4.33 -9.90 -11.60
CA ASN A 63 4.68 -8.48 -11.75
C ASN A 63 3.92 -7.61 -10.76
N ILE A 64 2.63 -7.91 -10.47
CA ILE A 64 1.85 -7.25 -9.42
C ILE A 64 2.55 -7.37 -8.07
N GLY A 65 2.84 -8.62 -7.64
CA GLY A 65 3.52 -8.86 -6.37
C GLY A 65 4.89 -8.19 -6.28
N ALA A 66 5.66 -8.20 -7.36
CA ALA A 66 6.97 -7.56 -7.41
C ALA A 66 6.91 -6.04 -7.27
N ASN A 67 5.91 -5.38 -7.88
CA ASN A 67 5.77 -3.92 -7.88
C ASN A 67 5.13 -3.40 -6.61
N ASP A 68 4.02 -4.00 -6.18
CA ASP A 68 3.12 -3.39 -5.20
C ASP A 68 3.42 -3.75 -3.75
N VAL A 69 4.21 -4.81 -3.48
CA VAL A 69 4.61 -5.19 -2.11
C VAL A 69 5.27 -4.05 -1.33
N SER A 70 5.95 -3.15 -2.03
CA SER A 70 6.59 -1.99 -1.41
C SER A 70 5.59 -1.03 -0.75
N ASN A 71 4.36 -0.99 -1.23
CA ASN A 71 3.27 -0.18 -0.67
C ASN A 71 2.76 -0.79 0.64
N ASN A 72 2.67 -2.13 0.69
CA ASN A 72 2.08 -2.86 1.81
C ASN A 72 3.00 -2.92 3.03
N VAL A 73 4.27 -3.23 2.81
CA VAL A 73 5.23 -3.45 3.91
C VAL A 73 6.36 -2.40 3.95
N GLY A 74 6.49 -1.54 2.94
CA GLY A 74 7.53 -0.51 2.88
C GLY A 74 7.58 0.39 4.10
N PRO A 75 6.46 0.96 4.58
CA PRO A 75 6.42 1.75 5.81
C PRO A 75 6.88 0.99 7.05
N ALA A 76 6.54 -0.30 7.18
CA ALA A 76 6.93 -1.13 8.31
C ALA A 76 8.42 -1.51 8.30
N VAL A 77 8.98 -1.80 7.12
CA VAL A 77 10.42 -2.06 6.94
C VAL A 77 11.23 -0.77 7.07
N GLY A 78 10.76 0.32 6.45
CA GLY A 78 11.43 1.64 6.49
C GLY A 78 11.51 2.22 7.90
N SER A 79 10.48 2.06 8.73
CA SER A 79 10.47 2.44 10.14
C SER A 79 11.19 1.44 11.08
N LYS A 80 11.77 0.36 10.52
CA LYS A 80 12.46 -0.71 11.27
C LYS A 80 11.55 -1.46 12.26
N ALA A 81 10.25 -1.52 12.01
CA ALA A 81 9.32 -2.30 12.83
C ALA A 81 9.45 -3.80 12.57
N ILE A 82 9.83 -4.20 11.36
CA ILE A 82 10.01 -5.60 10.94
C ILE A 82 11.22 -5.74 10.02
N SER A 83 11.86 -6.89 10.04
CA SER A 83 12.92 -7.25 9.11
C SER A 83 12.39 -7.47 7.69
N MET A 84 13.22 -7.29 6.67
CA MET A 84 12.86 -7.53 5.26
C MET A 84 12.29 -8.95 5.04
N GLY A 85 12.94 -9.98 5.59
CA GLY A 85 12.48 -11.37 5.45
C GLY A 85 11.13 -11.62 6.12
N GLY A 86 10.93 -11.09 7.33
CA GLY A 86 9.65 -11.19 8.05
C GLY A 86 8.53 -10.45 7.31
N ALA A 87 8.82 -9.28 6.74
CA ALA A 87 7.86 -8.51 5.95
C ALA A 87 7.39 -9.27 4.70
N ILE A 88 8.34 -9.85 3.96
CA ILE A 88 8.05 -10.67 2.76
C ILE A 88 7.20 -11.89 3.11
N LEU A 89 7.54 -12.61 4.19
CA LEU A 89 6.78 -13.78 4.62
C LEU A 89 5.34 -13.43 4.98
N ILE A 90 5.16 -12.37 5.79
CA ILE A 90 3.82 -11.90 6.17
C ILE A 90 3.05 -11.44 4.94
N ALA A 91 3.66 -10.64 4.06
CA ALA A 91 3.02 -10.17 2.85
C ALA A 91 2.60 -11.34 1.95
N ALA A 92 3.48 -12.32 1.69
CA ALA A 92 3.18 -13.47 0.85
C ALA A 92 1.96 -14.26 1.36
N ILE A 93 1.93 -14.57 2.65
CA ILE A 93 0.83 -15.32 3.26
C ILE A 93 -0.47 -14.50 3.22
N CYS A 94 -0.42 -13.23 3.63
CA CYS A 94 -1.61 -12.40 3.74
C CYS A 94 -2.18 -12.03 2.35
N GLU A 95 -1.34 -11.75 1.35
CA GLU A 95 -1.80 -11.48 -0.02
C GLU A 95 -2.43 -12.72 -0.66
N MET A 96 -1.85 -13.92 -0.47
CA MET A 96 -2.48 -15.17 -0.93
C MET A 96 -3.85 -15.38 -0.29
N LEU A 97 -3.96 -15.21 1.03
CA LEU A 97 -5.23 -15.35 1.74
C LEU A 97 -6.26 -14.31 1.26
N GLY A 98 -5.85 -13.05 1.10
CA GLY A 98 -6.71 -11.99 0.58
C GLY A 98 -7.23 -12.29 -0.81
N ALA A 99 -6.35 -12.71 -1.71
CA ALA A 99 -6.68 -13.09 -3.07
C ALA A 99 -7.73 -14.22 -3.10
N ILE A 100 -7.48 -15.32 -2.39
CA ILE A 100 -8.37 -16.51 -2.42
C ILE A 100 -9.70 -16.25 -1.72
N ILE A 101 -9.69 -15.56 -0.57
CA ILE A 101 -10.89 -15.39 0.26
C ILE A 101 -11.76 -14.25 -0.28
N ALA A 102 -11.18 -13.16 -0.74
CA ALA A 102 -11.91 -11.92 -0.95
C ALA A 102 -11.78 -11.30 -2.36
N GLY A 103 -11.01 -11.91 -3.29
CA GLY A 103 -10.73 -11.34 -4.61
C GLY A 103 -11.89 -11.33 -5.59
N GLY A 104 -12.90 -12.16 -5.41
CA GLY A 104 -13.92 -12.45 -6.43
C GLY A 104 -14.77 -11.25 -6.90
N GLU A 105 -15.07 -10.27 -6.04
CA GLU A 105 -15.93 -9.13 -6.43
C GLU A 105 -15.24 -8.17 -7.40
N VAL A 106 -13.97 -7.87 -7.17
CA VAL A 106 -13.19 -7.01 -8.07
C VAL A 106 -12.91 -7.73 -9.40
N VAL A 107 -12.71 -9.07 -9.35
CA VAL A 107 -12.58 -9.89 -10.55
C VAL A 107 -13.82 -9.78 -11.44
N SER A 108 -15.02 -9.82 -10.87
CA SER A 108 -16.26 -9.68 -11.64
C SER A 108 -16.36 -8.34 -12.36
N THR A 109 -15.81 -7.28 -11.77
CA THR A 109 -15.74 -5.95 -12.38
C THR A 109 -14.81 -5.92 -13.60
N ILE A 110 -13.62 -6.47 -13.48
CA ILE A 110 -12.62 -6.46 -14.56
C ILE A 110 -13.05 -7.42 -15.68
N LYS A 111 -13.66 -8.55 -15.33
CA LYS A 111 -14.05 -9.61 -16.25
C LYS A 111 -15.05 -9.17 -17.31
N GLY A 112 -16.00 -8.25 -17.01
CA GLY A 112 -17.06 -7.98 -17.99
C GLY A 112 -17.80 -6.64 -17.87
N ARG A 113 -17.30 -5.68 -17.06
CA ARG A 113 -17.99 -4.38 -16.91
C ARG A 113 -17.30 -3.21 -17.61
N ILE A 114 -16.03 -3.34 -17.98
CA ILE A 114 -15.24 -2.26 -18.60
C ILE A 114 -15.55 -2.14 -20.08
N VAL A 115 -15.64 -3.29 -20.77
CA VAL A 115 -16.05 -3.37 -22.17
C VAL A 115 -17.44 -4.00 -22.22
N SER A 116 -18.33 -3.39 -22.98
CA SER A 116 -19.72 -3.84 -23.15
C SER A 116 -19.77 -5.02 -24.13
N PRO A 117 -20.17 -6.21 -23.67
CA PRO A 117 -20.25 -7.41 -24.54
C PRO A 117 -21.19 -7.24 -25.73
N GLU A 118 -22.17 -6.34 -25.60
CA GLU A 118 -23.17 -6.04 -26.65
C GLU A 118 -22.54 -5.52 -27.96
N PHE A 119 -21.36 -4.91 -27.88
CA PHE A 119 -20.62 -4.43 -29.05
C PHE A 119 -19.56 -5.42 -29.55
N ILE A 120 -19.33 -6.52 -28.81
CA ILE A 120 -18.38 -7.58 -29.17
C ILE A 120 -19.14 -8.90 -29.24
N ASN A 121 -19.82 -9.14 -30.36
CA ASN A 121 -20.64 -10.34 -30.57
C ASN A 121 -19.83 -11.61 -30.86
N ASP A 122 -18.53 -11.50 -31.11
CA ASP A 122 -17.64 -12.61 -31.40
C ASP A 122 -16.79 -12.96 -30.17
N ALA A 123 -16.90 -14.23 -29.73
CA ALA A 123 -16.16 -14.80 -28.62
C ALA A 123 -14.62 -14.69 -28.81
N HIS A 124 -14.14 -14.91 -30.04
CA HIS A 124 -12.71 -14.80 -30.35
C HIS A 124 -12.21 -13.37 -30.21
N VAL A 125 -12.98 -12.40 -30.70
CA VAL A 125 -12.65 -10.97 -30.54
C VAL A 125 -12.57 -10.59 -29.07
N PHE A 126 -13.52 -11.05 -28.25
CA PHE A 126 -13.51 -10.77 -26.81
C PHE A 126 -12.31 -11.42 -26.10
N ILE A 127 -11.96 -12.66 -26.43
CA ILE A 127 -10.79 -13.34 -25.91
C ILE A 127 -9.51 -12.57 -26.28
N ASN A 128 -9.39 -12.09 -27.51
CA ASN A 128 -8.23 -11.32 -27.95
C ASN A 128 -8.14 -9.96 -27.25
N VAL A 129 -9.26 -9.29 -26.94
CA VAL A 129 -9.29 -8.07 -26.12
C VAL A 129 -8.73 -8.35 -24.72
N MET A 130 -9.18 -9.44 -24.07
CA MET A 130 -8.73 -9.80 -22.73
C MET A 130 -7.27 -10.24 -22.72
N LEU A 131 -6.83 -10.99 -23.73
CA LEU A 131 -5.45 -11.43 -23.87
C LEU A 131 -4.49 -10.24 -24.13
N ALA A 132 -4.85 -9.36 -25.05
CA ALA A 132 -4.08 -8.14 -25.34
C ALA A 132 -3.94 -7.25 -24.10
N SER A 133 -5.02 -7.10 -23.33
CA SER A 133 -5.01 -6.38 -22.06
C SER A 133 -4.04 -7.01 -21.05
N LEU A 134 -4.08 -8.32 -20.90
CA LEU A 134 -3.24 -9.07 -19.97
C LEU A 134 -1.75 -8.93 -20.33
N ILE A 135 -1.41 -9.07 -21.61
CA ILE A 135 -0.05 -8.92 -22.12
C ILE A 135 0.42 -7.46 -21.95
N SER A 136 -0.41 -6.48 -22.32
CA SER A 136 -0.05 -5.05 -22.21
C SER A 136 0.23 -4.65 -20.76
N GLY A 137 -0.63 -5.07 -19.82
CA GLY A 137 -0.45 -4.83 -18.41
C GLY A 137 0.82 -5.47 -17.86
N ALA A 138 1.05 -6.75 -18.21
CA ALA A 138 2.24 -7.49 -17.77
C ALA A 138 3.54 -6.86 -18.28
N LEU A 139 3.60 -6.47 -19.55
CA LEU A 139 4.75 -5.80 -20.15
C LEU A 139 5.03 -4.44 -19.50
N TRP A 140 3.97 -3.62 -19.33
CA TRP A 140 4.13 -2.31 -18.69
C TRP A 140 4.65 -2.42 -17.26
N LEU A 141 4.06 -3.31 -16.47
CA LEU A 141 4.52 -3.55 -15.09
C LEU A 141 5.95 -4.10 -15.01
N HIS A 142 6.31 -4.98 -15.94
CA HIS A 142 7.67 -5.48 -15.99
C HIS A 142 8.68 -4.35 -16.24
N VAL A 143 8.43 -3.51 -17.25
CA VAL A 143 9.27 -2.34 -17.54
C VAL A 143 9.34 -1.39 -16.34
N ALA A 144 8.21 -1.07 -15.72
CA ALA A 144 8.15 -0.21 -14.54
C ALA A 144 8.96 -0.79 -13.37
N THR A 145 8.86 -2.10 -13.13
CA THR A 145 9.62 -2.79 -12.07
C THR A 145 11.12 -2.78 -12.35
N LEU A 146 11.53 -2.96 -13.60
CA LEU A 146 12.95 -2.90 -14.00
C LEU A 146 13.58 -1.52 -13.71
N ILE A 147 12.87 -0.45 -14.03
CA ILE A 147 13.33 0.94 -13.78
C ILE A 147 13.11 1.38 -12.33
N GLY A 148 12.43 0.56 -11.51
CA GLY A 148 12.16 0.87 -10.10
C GLY A 148 11.06 1.92 -9.90
N ALA A 149 10.14 2.06 -10.85
CA ALA A 149 9.02 2.98 -10.77
C ALA A 149 7.78 2.27 -10.17
N PRO A 150 7.22 2.77 -9.06
CA PRO A 150 5.94 2.29 -8.56
C PRO A 150 4.82 2.81 -9.46
N VAL A 151 4.14 1.92 -10.17
CA VAL A 151 3.00 2.24 -11.05
C VAL A 151 1.74 1.53 -10.55
N SER A 152 0.59 1.95 -11.06
CA SER A 152 -0.69 1.33 -10.72
C SER A 152 -0.97 0.13 -11.62
N THR A 153 -1.13 -1.03 -11.02
CA THR A 153 -1.51 -2.27 -11.69
C THR A 153 -2.93 -2.19 -12.25
N SER A 154 -3.88 -1.64 -11.48
CA SER A 154 -5.27 -1.45 -11.93
C SER A 154 -5.37 -0.50 -13.13
N HIS A 155 -4.61 0.60 -13.13
CA HIS A 155 -4.55 1.51 -14.29
C HIS A 155 -4.03 0.81 -15.54
N SER A 156 -3.03 -0.07 -15.37
CA SER A 156 -2.41 -0.79 -16.49
C SER A 156 -3.40 -1.75 -17.15
N VAL A 157 -4.14 -2.52 -16.36
CA VAL A 157 -5.10 -3.50 -16.90
C VAL A 157 -6.34 -2.80 -17.45
N VAL A 158 -6.91 -1.86 -16.72
CA VAL A 158 -8.09 -1.10 -17.18
C VAL A 158 -7.75 -0.34 -18.47
N GLY A 159 -6.58 0.30 -18.54
CA GLY A 159 -6.09 0.92 -19.76
C GLY A 159 -5.95 -0.06 -20.92
N GLY A 160 -5.35 -1.24 -20.66
CA GLY A 160 -5.20 -2.31 -21.64
C GLY A 160 -6.54 -2.81 -22.19
N ILE A 161 -7.52 -3.09 -21.30
CA ILE A 161 -8.88 -3.51 -21.71
C ILE A 161 -9.56 -2.43 -22.54
N MET A 162 -9.48 -1.18 -22.09
CA MET A 162 -10.05 -0.02 -22.80
C MET A 162 -9.44 0.12 -24.19
N GLY A 163 -8.11 0.10 -24.29
CA GLY A 163 -7.42 0.26 -25.57
C GLY A 163 -7.68 -0.88 -26.55
N ALA A 164 -7.62 -2.13 -26.09
CA ALA A 164 -7.94 -3.30 -26.90
C ALA A 164 -9.42 -3.33 -27.33
N GLY A 165 -10.34 -2.97 -26.42
CA GLY A 165 -11.78 -2.88 -26.72
C GLY A 165 -12.09 -1.80 -27.76
N MET A 166 -11.44 -0.63 -27.65
CA MET A 166 -11.59 0.43 -28.68
C MET A 166 -11.04 -0.01 -30.06
N ALA A 167 -9.93 -0.73 -30.07
CA ALA A 167 -9.38 -1.26 -31.33
C ALA A 167 -10.27 -2.35 -31.94
N ALA A 168 -10.97 -3.13 -31.11
CA ALA A 168 -11.85 -4.22 -31.53
C ALA A 168 -13.19 -3.72 -32.13
N ALA A 169 -13.86 -2.79 -31.45
CA ALA A 169 -15.22 -2.38 -31.81
C ALA A 169 -15.49 -0.86 -31.64
N GLY A 170 -14.43 -0.07 -31.65
CA GLY A 170 -14.51 1.39 -31.57
C GLY A 170 -14.84 1.93 -30.17
N MET A 171 -15.05 3.23 -30.09
CA MET A 171 -15.31 3.94 -28.83
C MET A 171 -16.57 3.46 -28.09
N ALA A 172 -17.57 2.97 -28.83
CA ALA A 172 -18.83 2.47 -28.28
C ALA A 172 -18.66 1.17 -27.46
N ALA A 173 -17.60 0.39 -27.71
CA ALA A 173 -17.31 -0.83 -26.98
C ALA A 173 -16.99 -0.57 -25.50
N VAL A 174 -16.53 0.63 -25.14
CA VAL A 174 -16.17 0.96 -23.76
C VAL A 174 -17.39 1.46 -22.99
N ASN A 175 -17.62 0.87 -21.83
CA ASN A 175 -18.65 1.34 -20.91
C ASN A 175 -18.16 2.60 -20.16
N TRP A 176 -18.31 3.74 -20.82
CA TRP A 176 -17.83 5.03 -20.32
C TRP A 176 -18.46 5.45 -19.00
N HIS A 177 -19.74 5.09 -18.78
CA HIS A 177 -20.42 5.38 -17.53
C HIS A 177 -19.76 4.63 -16.36
N PHE A 178 -19.52 3.35 -16.53
CA PHE A 178 -18.86 2.54 -15.52
C PHE A 178 -17.39 2.92 -15.34
N LEU A 179 -16.68 3.17 -16.45
CA LEU A 179 -15.28 3.61 -16.45
C LEU A 179 -15.11 4.95 -15.72
N SER A 180 -16.04 5.89 -15.88
CA SER A 180 -15.99 7.18 -15.16
C SER A 180 -16.05 6.99 -13.63
N GLY A 181 -16.83 6.03 -13.15
CA GLY A 181 -16.86 5.64 -11.73
C GLY A 181 -15.52 5.07 -11.24
N ILE A 182 -14.87 4.23 -12.07
CA ILE A 182 -13.52 3.72 -11.76
C ILE A 182 -12.52 4.87 -11.72
N VAL A 183 -12.50 5.75 -12.70
CA VAL A 183 -11.60 6.92 -12.75
C VAL A 183 -11.85 7.86 -11.56
N ALA A 184 -13.11 8.11 -11.20
CA ALA A 184 -13.45 8.87 -10.02
C ALA A 184 -12.89 8.22 -8.74
N SER A 185 -12.95 6.88 -8.63
CA SER A 185 -12.37 6.15 -7.50
C SER A 185 -10.85 6.31 -7.40
N TRP A 186 -10.15 6.46 -8.51
CA TRP A 186 -8.70 6.70 -8.54
C TRP A 186 -8.29 8.08 -8.01
N VAL A 187 -9.19 9.05 -8.07
CA VAL A 187 -8.98 10.40 -7.49
C VAL A 187 -9.43 10.42 -6.02
N VAL A 188 -10.58 9.83 -5.73
CA VAL A 188 -11.15 9.83 -4.38
C VAL A 188 -10.35 8.97 -3.42
N SER A 189 -9.86 7.80 -3.85
CA SER A 189 -9.19 6.86 -2.95
C SER A 189 -7.85 7.39 -2.36
N PRO A 190 -6.91 8.02 -3.09
CA PRO A 190 -5.74 8.62 -2.47
C PRO A 190 -6.07 9.82 -1.58
N LEU A 191 -7.11 10.59 -1.91
CA LEU A 191 -7.58 11.68 -1.05
C LEU A 191 -8.13 11.13 0.27
N MET A 192 -8.93 10.08 0.22
CA MET A 192 -9.42 9.38 1.42
C MET A 192 -8.26 8.82 2.25
N GLY A 193 -7.28 8.17 1.61
CA GLY A 193 -6.06 7.73 2.26
C GLY A 193 -5.34 8.86 3.00
N ALA A 194 -5.19 10.02 2.35
CA ALA A 194 -4.59 11.21 2.96
C ALA A 194 -5.39 11.72 4.18
N LEU A 195 -6.69 11.88 4.03
CA LEU A 195 -7.57 12.42 5.08
C LEU A 195 -7.63 11.51 6.30
N ILE A 196 -7.79 10.20 6.08
CA ILE A 196 -7.83 9.20 7.15
C ILE A 196 -6.48 9.14 7.88
N ALA A 197 -5.35 9.15 7.14
CA ALA A 197 -4.02 9.15 7.75
C ALA A 197 -3.77 10.42 8.59
N MET A 198 -4.14 11.60 8.08
CA MET A 198 -4.08 12.86 8.83
C MET A 198 -4.94 12.82 10.09
N PHE A 199 -6.15 12.27 9.99
CA PHE A 199 -7.05 12.12 11.14
C PHE A 199 -6.43 11.27 12.24
N PHE A 200 -5.93 10.07 11.93
CA PHE A 200 -5.31 9.19 12.92
C PHE A 200 -4.02 9.78 13.48
N LEU A 201 -3.19 10.42 12.67
CA LEU A 201 -2.00 11.08 13.16
C LEU A 201 -2.34 12.24 14.12
N MET A 202 -3.36 13.05 13.79
CA MET A 202 -3.81 14.12 14.68
C MET A 202 -4.41 13.54 15.97
N LEU A 203 -5.17 12.46 15.89
CA LEU A 203 -5.72 11.74 17.03
C LEU A 203 -4.60 11.26 17.96
N ILE A 204 -3.59 10.55 17.43
CA ILE A 204 -2.44 10.06 18.20
C ILE A 204 -1.66 11.22 18.81
N LYS A 205 -1.44 12.31 18.07
CA LYS A 205 -0.75 13.49 18.60
C LYS A 205 -1.52 14.12 19.76
N LYS A 206 -2.83 14.32 19.63
CA LYS A 206 -3.67 14.90 20.68
C LYS A 206 -3.78 14.02 21.92
N THR A 207 -3.96 12.72 21.71
CA THR A 207 -4.27 11.78 22.79
C THR A 207 -3.03 11.21 23.48
N ILE A 208 -1.89 11.13 22.76
CA ILE A 208 -0.65 10.52 23.27
C ILE A 208 0.51 11.54 23.27
N ALA A 209 0.95 12.00 22.07
CA ALA A 209 2.22 12.68 21.92
C ALA A 209 2.29 14.04 22.65
N TYR A 210 1.19 14.76 22.77
CA TYR A 210 1.10 16.07 23.43
C TYR A 210 0.78 15.98 24.93
N LYS A 211 0.53 14.78 25.48
CA LYS A 211 0.32 14.62 26.92
C LYS A 211 1.64 14.69 27.68
N GLU A 212 1.59 15.15 28.93
CA GLU A 212 2.75 15.15 29.83
C GLU A 212 3.14 13.73 30.18
N ASP A 213 2.18 12.91 30.60
CA ASP A 213 2.32 11.46 30.77
C ASP A 213 1.90 10.73 29.49
N LYS A 214 2.87 10.60 28.56
CA LYS A 214 2.70 9.91 27.31
C LYS A 214 2.52 8.42 27.50
N LYS A 215 3.20 7.85 28.51
CA LYS A 215 3.17 6.43 28.83
C LYS A 215 1.75 5.99 29.18
N SER A 216 1.14 6.59 30.22
CA SER A 216 -0.24 6.24 30.61
C SER A 216 -1.23 6.50 29.50
N ALA A 217 -1.03 7.58 28.72
CA ALA A 217 -1.86 7.88 27.58
C ALA A 217 -1.77 6.79 26.48
N ALA A 218 -0.55 6.34 26.14
CA ALA A 218 -0.33 5.30 25.14
C ALA A 218 -0.89 3.94 25.59
N LEU A 219 -0.69 3.56 26.85
CA LEU A 219 -1.25 2.32 27.41
C LEU A 219 -2.78 2.27 27.33
N LYS A 220 -3.46 3.43 27.40
CA LYS A 220 -4.91 3.52 27.23
C LYS A 220 -5.32 3.54 25.76
N VAL A 221 -4.69 4.37 24.92
CA VAL A 221 -5.19 4.68 23.57
C VAL A 221 -4.81 3.62 22.54
N VAL A 222 -3.57 3.07 22.60
CA VAL A 222 -3.09 2.14 21.56
C VAL A 222 -3.95 0.86 21.45
N PRO A 223 -4.44 0.23 22.55
CA PRO A 223 -5.36 -0.89 22.45
C PRO A 223 -6.67 -0.57 21.71
N TYR A 224 -7.22 0.64 21.88
CA TYR A 224 -8.42 1.05 21.14
C TYR A 224 -8.16 1.24 19.64
N LEU A 225 -7.00 1.77 19.26
CA LEU A 225 -6.61 1.88 17.85
C LEU A 225 -6.51 0.50 17.19
N VAL A 226 -5.90 -0.47 17.89
CA VAL A 226 -5.83 -1.85 17.41
C VAL A 226 -7.21 -2.50 17.36
N ALA A 227 -8.07 -2.25 18.35
CA ALA A 227 -9.44 -2.76 18.36
C ALA A 227 -10.26 -2.22 17.17
N LEU A 228 -10.15 -0.93 16.88
CA LEU A 228 -10.84 -0.29 15.75
C LEU A 228 -10.39 -0.91 14.41
N MET A 229 -9.08 -1.09 14.24
CA MET A 229 -8.51 -1.74 13.06
C MET A 229 -9.00 -3.19 12.93
N SER A 230 -8.99 -3.92 14.05
CA SER A 230 -9.47 -5.31 14.10
C SER A 230 -10.96 -5.41 13.83
N LEU A 231 -11.76 -4.47 14.29
CA LEU A 231 -13.20 -4.42 14.03
C LEU A 231 -13.48 -4.23 12.54
N ALA A 232 -12.83 -3.26 11.90
CA ALA A 232 -12.99 -3.02 10.47
C ALA A 232 -12.62 -4.26 9.64
N PHE A 233 -11.52 -4.91 9.97
CA PHE A 233 -11.07 -6.12 9.27
C PHE A 233 -11.96 -7.32 9.57
N SER A 234 -12.30 -7.56 10.83
CA SER A 234 -13.13 -8.70 11.24
C SER A 234 -14.52 -8.63 10.61
N TRP A 235 -15.11 -7.45 10.61
CA TRP A 235 -16.39 -7.25 9.94
C TRP A 235 -16.28 -7.51 8.43
N TYR A 236 -15.28 -6.95 7.76
CA TYR A 236 -15.02 -7.23 6.35
C TYR A 236 -14.89 -8.74 6.08
N LEU A 237 -14.10 -9.43 6.91
CA LEU A 237 -13.88 -10.88 6.78
C LEU A 237 -15.19 -11.66 6.99
N MET A 238 -16.00 -11.29 7.99
CA MET A 238 -17.28 -11.93 8.25
C MET A 238 -18.24 -11.75 7.07
N VAL A 239 -18.31 -10.54 6.49
CA VAL A 239 -19.12 -10.30 5.28
C VAL A 239 -18.67 -11.21 4.13
N LYS A 240 -17.37 -11.40 3.92
CA LYS A 240 -16.85 -12.22 2.81
C LYS A 240 -17.02 -13.73 3.05
N VAL A 241 -16.74 -14.20 4.26
CA VAL A 241 -16.74 -15.63 4.59
C VAL A 241 -18.16 -16.13 4.86
N LEU A 242 -18.91 -15.44 5.71
CA LEU A 242 -20.26 -15.87 6.09
C LEU A 242 -21.25 -15.80 4.92
N LYS A 243 -21.15 -14.79 4.06
CA LYS A 243 -21.96 -14.68 2.85
C LYS A 243 -21.77 -15.87 1.89
N ARG A 244 -20.59 -16.51 1.90
CA ARG A 244 -20.31 -17.70 1.08
C ARG A 244 -20.81 -18.99 1.70
N LEU A 245 -20.79 -19.09 3.03
CA LEU A 245 -21.13 -20.32 3.75
C LEU A 245 -22.60 -20.37 4.15
N TYR A 246 -23.17 -19.26 4.57
CA TYR A 246 -24.53 -19.13 5.06
C TYR A 246 -25.10 -17.76 4.67
N ALA A 247 -26.38 -17.71 4.30
CA ALA A 247 -27.13 -16.45 4.08
C ALA A 247 -27.41 -15.74 5.41
N VAL A 248 -26.38 -15.25 6.08
CA VAL A 248 -26.46 -14.64 7.42
C VAL A 248 -26.73 -13.14 7.29
N GLY A 249 -27.65 -12.61 8.08
CA GLY A 249 -27.97 -11.19 8.10
C GLY A 249 -26.83 -10.30 8.59
N PHE A 250 -26.88 -9.03 8.21
CA PHE A 250 -25.88 -8.01 8.57
C PHE A 250 -25.60 -7.95 10.09
N GLU A 251 -26.64 -8.12 10.90
CA GLU A 251 -26.56 -8.05 12.38
C GLU A 251 -25.62 -9.12 12.96
N ILE A 252 -25.72 -10.36 12.46
CA ILE A 252 -24.87 -11.48 12.92
C ILE A 252 -23.43 -11.27 12.46
N GLN A 253 -23.23 -10.80 11.22
CA GLN A 253 -21.90 -10.49 10.71
C GLN A 253 -21.21 -9.41 11.56
N LEU A 254 -21.94 -8.36 11.90
CA LEU A 254 -21.45 -7.28 12.78
C LEU A 254 -21.18 -7.79 14.19
N ALA A 255 -22.07 -8.59 14.77
CA ALA A 255 -21.89 -9.17 16.11
C ALA A 255 -20.62 -10.05 16.17
N CYS A 256 -20.40 -10.93 15.19
CA CYS A 256 -19.20 -11.75 15.10
C CYS A 256 -17.94 -10.90 14.96
N GLY A 257 -17.99 -9.85 14.13
CA GLY A 257 -16.90 -8.89 13.97
C GLY A 257 -16.57 -8.17 15.30
N CYS A 258 -17.58 -7.73 16.03
CA CYS A 258 -17.42 -7.10 17.34
C CYS A 258 -16.82 -8.06 18.39
N ILE A 259 -17.27 -9.30 18.43
CA ILE A 259 -16.72 -10.33 19.35
C ILE A 259 -15.23 -10.56 19.06
N LEU A 260 -14.85 -10.74 17.79
CA LEU A 260 -13.47 -10.94 17.41
C LEU A 260 -12.60 -9.71 17.74
N ALA A 261 -13.11 -8.51 17.45
CA ALA A 261 -12.41 -7.27 17.79
C ALA A 261 -12.24 -7.10 19.33
N LEU A 262 -13.24 -7.49 20.12
CA LEU A 262 -13.16 -7.48 21.58
C LEU A 262 -12.10 -8.46 22.10
N LEU A 263 -12.03 -9.67 21.54
CA LEU A 263 -11.00 -10.64 21.90
C LEU A 263 -9.60 -10.09 21.60
N ILE A 264 -9.39 -9.53 20.40
CA ILE A 264 -8.11 -8.92 20.02
C ILE A 264 -7.79 -7.73 20.95
N PHE A 265 -8.77 -6.89 21.29
CA PHE A 265 -8.60 -5.82 22.26
C PHE A 265 -8.11 -6.31 23.61
N ILE A 266 -8.74 -7.36 24.17
CA ILE A 266 -8.38 -7.92 25.47
C ILE A 266 -6.96 -8.50 25.45
N LEU A 267 -6.63 -9.28 24.42
CA LEU A 267 -5.31 -9.88 24.24
C LEU A 267 -4.23 -8.80 24.08
N PHE A 268 -4.50 -7.81 23.23
CA PHE A 268 -3.54 -6.73 22.98
C PHE A 268 -3.38 -5.81 24.19
N LYS A 269 -4.45 -5.52 24.92
CA LYS A 269 -4.39 -4.77 26.17
C LYS A 269 -3.52 -5.48 27.22
N ARG A 270 -3.66 -6.81 27.36
CA ARG A 270 -2.77 -7.62 28.24
C ARG A 270 -1.32 -7.54 27.81
N PHE A 271 -1.06 -7.65 26.50
CA PHE A 271 0.30 -7.52 25.94
C PHE A 271 0.91 -6.15 26.26
N VAL A 272 0.16 -5.07 26.06
CA VAL A 272 0.61 -3.68 26.31
C VAL A 272 0.89 -3.47 27.81
N LEU A 273 0.02 -3.95 28.69
CA LEU A 273 0.20 -3.87 30.15
C LEU A 273 1.43 -4.66 30.62
N LYS A 274 1.71 -5.82 30.01
CA LYS A 274 2.92 -6.61 30.31
C LYS A 274 4.20 -5.88 29.91
N LYS A 275 4.17 -5.06 28.84
CA LYS A 275 5.29 -4.22 28.41
C LYS A 275 5.41 -2.90 29.19
N ALA A 276 4.39 -2.49 29.93
CA ALA A 276 4.35 -1.22 30.63
C ALA A 276 5.55 -0.94 31.56
N PRO A 277 6.10 -1.92 32.35
CA PRO A 277 7.27 -1.67 33.19
C PRO A 277 8.52 -1.26 32.42
N GLN A 278 8.67 -1.73 31.18
CA GLN A 278 9.83 -1.48 30.32
C GLN A 278 9.73 -0.15 29.56
N LEU A 279 8.56 0.52 29.58
CA LEU A 279 8.31 1.75 28.86
C LEU A 279 8.71 2.96 29.69
N GLU A 280 9.50 3.84 29.09
CA GLU A 280 9.79 5.15 29.61
C GLU A 280 8.79 6.20 29.10
N ASN A 281 8.64 7.30 29.81
CA ASN A 281 7.82 8.43 29.38
C ASN A 281 8.53 9.28 28.31
N SER A 282 9.09 8.63 27.29
CA SER A 282 9.80 9.24 26.16
C SER A 282 9.05 9.00 24.85
N HIS A 283 9.35 9.80 23.83
CA HIS A 283 8.75 9.62 22.51
C HIS A 283 9.26 8.33 21.85
N GLU A 284 10.53 8.04 22.03
CA GLU A 284 11.21 6.86 21.47
C GLU A 284 10.59 5.58 22.01
N SER A 285 10.42 5.48 23.33
CA SER A 285 9.84 4.32 23.98
C SER A 285 8.39 4.07 23.57
N ILE A 286 7.60 5.14 23.42
CA ILE A 286 6.21 5.02 22.95
C ILE A 286 6.14 4.67 21.46
N ASN A 287 7.07 5.18 20.64
CA ASN A 287 7.16 4.81 19.24
C ASN A 287 7.43 3.31 19.07
N GLU A 288 8.25 2.70 19.96
CA GLU A 288 8.47 1.25 19.98
C GLU A 288 7.21 0.44 20.29
N LEU A 289 6.25 0.99 21.03
CA LEU A 289 4.97 0.33 21.30
C LEU A 289 4.14 0.13 20.02
N PHE A 290 4.36 0.95 18.99
CA PHE A 290 3.69 0.83 17.70
C PHE A 290 4.27 -0.26 16.79
N ASN A 291 5.34 -0.97 17.17
CA ASN A 291 5.88 -2.08 16.38
C ASN A 291 4.80 -3.12 16.04
N VAL A 292 4.13 -3.67 17.05
CA VAL A 292 3.13 -4.73 16.84
C VAL A 292 1.89 -4.23 16.10
N PRO A 293 1.29 -3.06 16.45
CA PRO A 293 0.21 -2.48 15.66
C PRO A 293 0.57 -2.24 14.20
N LEU A 294 1.78 -1.79 13.91
CA LEU A 294 2.24 -1.55 12.56
C LEU A 294 2.44 -2.84 11.75
N ILE A 295 3.01 -3.87 12.36
CA ILE A 295 3.16 -5.19 11.72
C ILE A 295 1.77 -5.77 11.40
N PHE A 296 0.83 -5.65 12.32
CA PHE A 296 -0.54 -6.08 12.11
C PHE A 296 -1.23 -5.28 11.00
N ALA A 297 -1.08 -3.94 11.00
CA ALA A 297 -1.59 -3.10 9.92
C ALA A 297 -0.99 -3.45 8.54
N ALA A 298 0.30 -3.75 8.48
CA ALA A 298 0.96 -4.18 7.25
C ALA A 298 0.44 -5.55 6.76
N ALA A 299 0.19 -6.49 7.69
CA ALA A 299 -0.43 -7.78 7.37
C ALA A 299 -1.85 -7.61 6.80
N LEU A 300 -2.66 -6.75 7.43
CA LEU A 300 -4.01 -6.44 6.94
C LEU A 300 -4.00 -5.71 5.61
N LEU A 301 -3.03 -4.80 5.39
CA LEU A 301 -2.87 -4.11 4.13
C LEU A 301 -2.47 -5.09 3.01
N SER A 302 -1.58 -6.04 3.30
CA SER A 302 -1.23 -7.10 2.36
C SER A 302 -2.44 -7.97 2.03
N PHE A 303 -3.28 -8.32 3.01
CA PHE A 303 -4.53 -9.04 2.76
C PHE A 303 -5.49 -8.21 1.88
N ALA A 304 -5.70 -6.94 2.20
CA ALA A 304 -6.57 -6.05 1.44
C ALA A 304 -6.08 -5.84 0.00
N HIS A 305 -4.76 -5.73 -0.19
CA HIS A 305 -4.11 -5.66 -1.49
C HIS A 305 -4.35 -6.93 -2.30
N GLY A 306 -4.06 -8.11 -1.75
CA GLY A 306 -4.34 -9.37 -2.42
C GLY A 306 -5.81 -9.52 -2.84
N ALA A 307 -6.73 -9.07 -1.99
CA ALA A 307 -8.17 -9.07 -2.28
C ALA A 307 -8.58 -8.13 -3.43
N ASN A 308 -7.87 -7.01 -3.64
CA ASN A 308 -8.17 -6.07 -4.71
C ASN A 308 -7.39 -6.40 -5.99
N ASP A 309 -6.06 -6.53 -5.87
CA ASP A 309 -5.17 -6.45 -7.01
C ASP A 309 -4.96 -7.79 -7.71
N VAL A 310 -5.32 -8.92 -7.09
CA VAL A 310 -5.36 -10.22 -7.80
C VAL A 310 -6.27 -10.16 -9.02
N ALA A 311 -7.34 -9.38 -8.97
CA ALA A 311 -8.29 -9.21 -10.05
C ALA A 311 -7.65 -8.65 -11.33
N ASN A 312 -6.59 -7.87 -11.21
CA ASN A 312 -5.86 -7.32 -12.35
C ASN A 312 -5.15 -8.41 -13.19
N ALA A 313 -4.75 -9.52 -12.57
CA ALA A 313 -4.16 -10.66 -13.28
C ALA A 313 -5.22 -11.68 -13.70
N ILE A 314 -6.11 -12.04 -12.76
CA ILE A 314 -7.02 -13.15 -13.01
C ILE A 314 -8.37 -12.73 -13.60
N GLY A 315 -8.71 -11.44 -13.63
CA GLY A 315 -9.95 -10.94 -14.24
C GLY A 315 -10.03 -11.25 -15.73
N PRO A 316 -9.06 -10.81 -16.54
CA PRO A 316 -9.00 -11.18 -17.95
C PRO A 316 -8.85 -12.70 -18.17
N LEU A 317 -8.05 -13.40 -17.35
CA LEU A 317 -7.89 -14.85 -17.43
C LEU A 317 -9.22 -15.60 -17.18
N ALA A 318 -9.97 -15.17 -16.16
CA ALA A 318 -11.27 -15.73 -15.85
C ALA A 318 -12.31 -15.46 -16.97
N ALA A 319 -12.23 -14.28 -17.59
CA ALA A 319 -13.06 -13.94 -18.73
C ALA A 319 -12.77 -14.85 -19.92
N ILE A 320 -11.49 -15.10 -20.23
CA ILE A 320 -11.06 -16.01 -21.29
C ILE A 320 -11.53 -17.45 -21.00
N SER A 321 -11.22 -17.97 -19.80
CA SER A 321 -11.62 -19.33 -19.40
C SER A 321 -13.11 -19.55 -19.56
N GLN A 322 -13.92 -18.64 -19.08
CA GLN A 322 -15.37 -18.73 -19.14
C GLN A 322 -15.91 -18.68 -20.58
N THR A 323 -15.37 -17.79 -21.41
CA THR A 323 -15.79 -17.67 -22.82
C THR A 323 -15.40 -18.92 -23.61
N LEU A 324 -14.33 -19.62 -23.23
CA LEU A 324 -13.91 -20.88 -23.85
C LEU A 324 -14.75 -22.09 -23.40
N GLU A 325 -15.20 -22.09 -22.11
CA GLU A 325 -15.96 -23.20 -21.52
C GLU A 325 -17.41 -23.26 -22.03
N ASP A 326 -18.04 -22.12 -22.20
CA ASP A 326 -19.46 -22.05 -22.59
C ASP A 326 -19.68 -21.02 -23.71
N ALA A 327 -19.62 -21.50 -24.93
CA ALA A 327 -19.86 -20.70 -26.14
C ALA A 327 -21.30 -20.16 -26.24
N ASN A 328 -22.24 -20.72 -25.45
CA ASN A 328 -23.66 -20.31 -25.44
C ASN A 328 -23.97 -19.34 -24.31
N SER A 329 -23.04 -19.13 -23.34
CA SER A 329 -23.22 -18.14 -22.30
C SER A 329 -23.00 -16.73 -22.81
N PRO A 330 -23.70 -15.72 -22.26
CA PRO A 330 -23.44 -14.33 -22.60
C PRO A 330 -21.97 -13.99 -22.37
N ILE A 331 -21.33 -13.40 -23.38
CA ILE A 331 -19.94 -12.94 -23.31
C ILE A 331 -19.81 -11.98 -22.12
N GLY A 332 -18.74 -12.15 -21.31
CA GLY A 332 -18.51 -11.29 -20.16
C GLY A 332 -19.47 -11.49 -18.98
N ASN A 333 -20.11 -12.68 -18.85
CA ASN A 333 -20.99 -12.96 -17.72
C ASN A 333 -20.29 -12.76 -16.38
N THR A 334 -20.68 -11.71 -15.65
CA THR A 334 -20.09 -11.32 -14.36
C THR A 334 -20.60 -12.15 -13.18
N LEU A 335 -21.69 -12.89 -13.36
CA LEU A 335 -22.36 -13.64 -12.28
C LEU A 335 -21.71 -14.99 -11.99
N SER A 336 -20.97 -15.57 -12.94
CA SER A 336 -20.30 -16.85 -12.71
C SER A 336 -19.13 -16.74 -11.75
N SER A 337 -19.00 -17.70 -10.86
CA SER A 337 -17.89 -17.81 -9.92
C SER A 337 -16.57 -18.05 -10.65
N VAL A 338 -15.49 -17.45 -10.14
CA VAL A 338 -14.14 -17.68 -10.68
C VAL A 338 -13.66 -19.07 -10.23
N PRO A 339 -13.18 -19.93 -11.15
CA PRO A 339 -12.63 -21.23 -10.79
C PRO A 339 -11.47 -21.11 -9.80
N LEU A 340 -11.43 -22.03 -8.82
CA LEU A 340 -10.42 -21.99 -7.75
C LEU A 340 -8.98 -22.06 -8.29
N TRP A 341 -8.73 -22.84 -9.35
CA TRP A 341 -7.40 -22.94 -9.94
C TRP A 341 -6.88 -21.60 -10.48
N ILE A 342 -7.75 -20.76 -11.05
CA ILE A 342 -7.41 -19.40 -11.50
C ILE A 342 -7.05 -18.52 -10.30
N MET A 343 -7.82 -18.60 -9.21
CA MET A 343 -7.52 -17.88 -7.97
C MET A 343 -6.15 -18.30 -7.41
N VAL A 344 -5.84 -19.59 -7.44
CA VAL A 344 -4.55 -20.14 -6.99
C VAL A 344 -3.39 -19.62 -7.86
N VAL A 345 -3.55 -19.60 -9.19
CA VAL A 345 -2.54 -19.03 -10.10
C VAL A 345 -2.27 -17.56 -9.76
N GLY A 346 -3.32 -16.76 -9.58
CA GLY A 346 -3.16 -15.35 -9.21
C GLY A 346 -2.49 -15.16 -7.84
N ALA A 347 -2.99 -15.85 -6.82
CA ALA A 347 -2.50 -15.76 -5.45
C ALA A 347 -1.04 -16.22 -5.33
N ALA A 348 -0.70 -17.37 -5.89
CA ALA A 348 0.67 -17.89 -5.89
C ALA A 348 1.62 -17.02 -6.71
N GLY A 349 1.15 -16.48 -7.85
CA GLY A 349 1.92 -15.57 -8.68
C GLY A 349 2.30 -14.30 -7.91
N ILE A 350 1.34 -13.65 -7.25
CA ILE A 350 1.60 -12.46 -6.41
C ILE A 350 2.62 -12.81 -5.32
N ALA A 351 2.39 -13.88 -4.55
CA ALA A 351 3.27 -14.28 -3.46
C ALA A 351 4.69 -14.61 -3.93
N LEU A 352 4.84 -15.26 -5.08
CA LEU A 352 6.15 -15.55 -5.65
C LEU A 352 6.84 -14.28 -6.17
N GLY A 353 6.12 -13.44 -6.90
CA GLY A 353 6.63 -12.19 -7.44
C GLY A 353 7.18 -11.27 -6.35
N LEU A 354 6.41 -11.05 -5.29
CA LEU A 354 6.85 -10.23 -4.14
C LEU A 354 8.06 -10.84 -3.42
N SER A 355 8.13 -12.16 -3.34
CA SER A 355 9.23 -12.85 -2.66
C SER A 355 10.55 -12.76 -3.44
N LEU A 356 10.48 -12.91 -4.77
CA LEU A 356 11.68 -12.94 -5.63
C LEU A 356 12.20 -11.55 -5.99
N TYR A 357 11.30 -10.60 -6.28
CA TYR A 357 11.65 -9.30 -6.87
C TYR A 357 11.29 -8.09 -6.01
N GLY A 358 10.38 -8.24 -5.03
CA GLY A 358 9.94 -7.18 -4.12
C GLY A 358 11.03 -6.50 -3.28
N PRO A 359 12.08 -7.20 -2.77
CA PRO A 359 13.07 -6.59 -1.89
C PRO A 359 13.75 -5.34 -2.44
N LYS A 360 13.92 -5.24 -3.76
CA LYS A 360 14.52 -4.05 -4.41
C LYS A 360 13.61 -2.83 -4.24
N LEU A 361 12.32 -2.98 -4.56
CA LEU A 361 11.34 -1.89 -4.48
C LEU A 361 11.02 -1.50 -3.03
N ILE A 362 10.91 -2.47 -2.12
CA ILE A 362 10.74 -2.19 -0.68
C ILE A 362 11.86 -1.29 -0.14
N LYS A 363 13.11 -1.55 -0.53
CA LYS A 363 14.25 -0.68 -0.13
C LYS A 363 14.11 0.72 -0.71
N THR A 364 13.81 0.84 -2.00
CA THR A 364 13.67 2.15 -2.67
C THR A 364 12.55 2.97 -2.06
N VAL A 365 11.36 2.41 -1.92
CA VAL A 365 10.18 3.11 -1.39
C VAL A 365 10.31 3.37 0.12
N GLY A 366 10.75 2.37 0.89
CA GLY A 366 10.85 2.48 2.35
C GLY A 366 11.90 3.46 2.86
N SER A 367 12.96 3.72 2.08
CA SER A 367 14.06 4.64 2.47
C SER A 367 14.01 6.01 1.81
N GLU A 368 13.33 6.15 0.66
CA GLU A 368 13.43 7.37 -0.16
C GLU A 368 12.28 8.35 0.06
N ILE A 369 11.05 7.88 0.38
CA ILE A 369 9.89 8.78 0.39
C ILE A 369 9.89 9.70 1.59
N THR A 370 10.16 9.20 2.80
CA THR A 370 10.30 10.02 4.02
C THR A 370 10.85 9.16 5.17
N GLU A 371 11.57 9.79 6.09
CA GLU A 371 11.88 9.17 7.38
C GLU A 371 10.59 9.12 8.21
N LEU A 372 9.97 7.96 8.25
CA LEU A 372 8.75 7.70 9.02
C LEU A 372 9.10 7.09 10.38
N ASP A 373 8.53 7.64 11.44
CA ASP A 373 8.45 6.93 12.70
C ASP A 373 7.31 5.88 12.65
N LYS A 374 7.31 4.94 13.60
CA LYS A 374 6.38 3.82 13.61
C LYS A 374 4.92 4.25 13.80
N MET A 375 4.67 5.34 14.53
CA MET A 375 3.34 5.92 14.69
C MET A 375 2.80 6.47 13.37
N GLN A 376 3.65 7.15 12.60
CA GLN A 376 3.29 7.69 11.28
C GLN A 376 3.07 6.57 10.27
N ALA A 377 3.97 5.59 10.24
CA ALA A 377 3.84 4.40 9.40
C ALA A 377 2.57 3.62 9.70
N PHE A 378 2.20 3.50 10.98
CA PHE A 378 0.93 2.90 11.41
C PHE A 378 -0.29 3.66 10.87
N CYS A 379 -0.29 5.01 10.96
CA CYS A 379 -1.38 5.82 10.43
C CYS A 379 -1.54 5.65 8.91
N ILE A 380 -0.43 5.57 8.18
CA ILE A 380 -0.41 5.32 6.73
C ILE A 380 -1.00 3.95 6.42
N ALA A 381 -0.47 2.89 7.06
CA ALA A 381 -0.94 1.54 6.82
C ALA A 381 -2.42 1.36 7.19
N LEU A 382 -2.84 1.87 8.35
CA LEU A 382 -4.23 1.81 8.78
C LEU A 382 -5.19 2.52 7.81
N SER A 383 -4.82 3.72 7.34
CA SER A 383 -5.65 4.45 6.38
C SER A 383 -5.75 3.72 5.05
N ALA A 384 -4.66 3.12 4.60
CA ALA A 384 -4.65 2.33 3.37
C ALA A 384 -5.51 1.07 3.50
N VAL A 385 -5.41 0.33 4.62
CA VAL A 385 -6.30 -0.82 4.91
C VAL A 385 -7.76 -0.43 4.79
N ILE A 386 -8.19 0.61 5.51
CA ILE A 386 -9.59 1.06 5.51
C ILE A 386 -10.04 1.42 4.09
N THR A 387 -9.22 2.18 3.36
CA THR A 387 -9.60 2.66 2.01
C THR A 387 -9.66 1.53 1.01
N VAL A 388 -8.67 0.60 1.00
CA VAL A 388 -8.65 -0.54 0.07
C VAL A 388 -9.78 -1.52 0.37
N LEU A 389 -10.05 -1.83 1.65
CA LEU A 389 -11.14 -2.72 2.02
C LEU A 389 -12.51 -2.16 1.62
N LEU A 390 -12.74 -0.86 1.82
CA LEU A 390 -13.98 -0.20 1.38
C LEU A 390 -14.13 -0.27 -0.15
N ALA A 391 -13.08 0.01 -0.91
CA ALA A 391 -13.11 -0.07 -2.36
C ALA A 391 -13.36 -1.51 -2.85
N SER A 392 -12.69 -2.50 -2.25
CA SER A 392 -12.86 -3.92 -2.57
C SER A 392 -14.28 -4.41 -2.26
N GLN A 393 -14.91 -3.88 -1.19
CA GLN A 393 -16.30 -4.17 -0.86
C GLN A 393 -17.27 -3.65 -1.92
N LEU A 394 -16.95 -2.53 -2.55
CA LEU A 394 -17.73 -1.93 -3.64
C LEU A 394 -17.38 -2.57 -5.01
N GLY A 395 -16.46 -3.53 -5.06
CA GLY A 395 -15.97 -4.13 -6.29
C GLY A 395 -15.19 -3.18 -7.19
N LEU A 396 -14.66 -2.07 -6.63
CA LEU A 396 -13.92 -1.07 -7.40
C LEU A 396 -12.43 -1.46 -7.49
N PRO A 397 -11.87 -1.55 -8.70
CA PRO A 397 -10.44 -1.74 -8.90
C PRO A 397 -9.71 -0.41 -8.61
N VAL A 398 -9.18 -0.28 -7.40
CA VAL A 398 -8.42 0.91 -6.98
C VAL A 398 -6.93 0.64 -7.02
N SER A 399 -6.13 1.70 -6.97
CA SER A 399 -4.69 1.59 -6.87
C SER A 399 -4.24 1.67 -5.42
N SER A 400 -3.77 0.56 -4.87
CA SER A 400 -3.14 0.50 -3.55
C SER A 400 -1.94 1.44 -3.45
N THR A 401 -1.14 1.56 -4.53
CA THR A 401 -0.03 2.51 -4.65
C THR A 401 -0.49 3.95 -4.46
N HIS A 402 -1.57 4.36 -5.13
CA HIS A 402 -2.11 5.72 -5.02
C HIS A 402 -2.61 6.01 -3.61
N ILE A 403 -3.29 5.05 -2.99
CA ILE A 403 -3.83 5.19 -1.63
C ILE A 403 -2.70 5.38 -0.61
N VAL A 404 -1.67 4.51 -0.65
CA VAL A 404 -0.54 4.59 0.28
C VAL A 404 0.25 5.88 0.08
N VAL A 405 0.50 6.26 -1.17
CA VAL A 405 1.19 7.52 -1.48
C VAL A 405 0.36 8.71 -1.03
N GLY A 406 -0.96 8.70 -1.25
CA GLY A 406 -1.87 9.70 -0.71
C GLY A 406 -1.78 9.81 0.81
N ALA A 407 -1.78 8.68 1.52
CA ALA A 407 -1.63 8.63 2.98
C ALA A 407 -0.28 9.19 3.45
N VAL A 408 0.83 8.87 2.76
CA VAL A 408 2.16 9.44 3.04
C VAL A 408 2.13 10.97 2.88
N PHE A 409 1.48 11.49 1.83
CA PHE A 409 1.34 12.94 1.64
C PHE A 409 0.47 13.57 2.71
N GLY A 410 -0.64 12.93 3.09
CA GLY A 410 -1.49 13.42 4.17
C GLY A 410 -0.71 13.58 5.48
N VAL A 411 0.03 12.55 5.88
CA VAL A 411 0.92 12.58 7.05
C VAL A 411 1.94 13.69 6.93
N GLY A 412 2.58 13.80 5.78
CA GLY A 412 3.62 14.77 5.57
C GLY A 412 3.12 16.20 5.52
N PHE A 413 2.02 16.47 4.84
CA PHE A 413 1.38 17.79 4.81
C PHE A 413 0.95 18.25 6.22
N LEU A 414 0.38 17.33 7.00
CA LEU A 414 0.05 17.63 8.40
C LEU A 414 1.29 17.97 9.22
N ARG A 415 2.41 17.24 9.03
CA ARG A 415 3.70 17.53 9.69
C ARG A 415 4.22 18.92 9.33
N GLU A 416 4.21 19.26 8.04
CA GLU A 416 4.65 20.58 7.55
C GLU A 416 3.81 21.70 8.16
N ARG A 417 2.47 21.55 8.18
CA ARG A 417 1.56 22.53 8.77
C ARG A 417 1.78 22.70 10.29
N LEU A 418 1.97 21.61 11.01
CA LEU A 418 2.23 21.65 12.44
C LEU A 418 3.59 22.29 12.76
N ARG A 419 4.59 22.06 11.91
CA ARG A 419 5.91 22.71 12.02
C ARG A 419 5.81 24.21 11.80
N GLU A 420 5.11 24.63 10.76
CA GLU A 420 4.90 26.05 10.48
C GLU A 420 4.16 26.75 11.64
N GLN A 421 3.13 26.11 12.18
CA GLN A 421 2.46 26.61 13.37
C GLN A 421 3.39 26.72 14.58
N SER A 422 4.31 25.76 14.76
CA SER A 422 5.30 25.79 15.83
C SER A 422 6.31 26.91 15.63
N ARG A 423 6.79 27.14 14.40
CA ARG A 423 7.69 28.25 14.06
C ARG A 423 7.05 29.62 14.33
N ARG A 424 5.80 29.80 13.88
CA ARG A 424 5.06 31.06 14.14
C ARG A 424 4.82 31.29 15.62
N ARG A 425 4.58 30.22 16.40
CA ARG A 425 4.49 30.32 17.86
C ARG A 425 5.83 30.69 18.49
N PHE A 426 6.92 30.09 18.01
CA PHE A 426 8.25 30.41 18.49
C PHE A 426 8.62 31.87 18.21
N ALA A 427 8.39 32.35 16.99
CA ALA A 427 8.63 33.74 16.62
C ALA A 427 7.88 34.71 17.56
N ARG A 428 6.59 34.47 17.82
CA ARG A 428 5.82 35.30 18.77
C ARG A 428 6.35 35.22 20.19
N ILE A 429 6.80 34.04 20.64
CA ILE A 429 7.38 33.87 21.99
C ILE A 429 8.69 34.62 22.07
N ARG A 430 9.54 34.50 21.05
CA ARG A 430 10.81 35.25 20.95
C ARG A 430 10.55 36.76 21.02
N ASP A 431 9.65 37.26 20.16
CA ASP A 431 9.34 38.70 20.09
C ASP A 431 8.79 39.22 21.43
N ASN A 432 7.94 38.41 22.14
CA ASN A 432 7.46 38.78 23.47
C ASN A 432 8.56 38.76 24.55
N ILE A 433 9.51 37.81 24.47
CA ILE A 433 10.64 37.75 25.41
C ILE A 433 11.59 38.92 25.17
N VAL A 434 11.94 39.19 23.93
CA VAL A 434 12.80 40.33 23.54
C VAL A 434 12.18 41.65 23.97
N ALA A 435 10.87 41.85 23.75
CA ALA A 435 10.17 43.06 24.16
C ALA A 435 10.05 43.26 25.70
N ALA A 436 10.26 42.20 26.47
CA ALA A 436 10.14 42.24 27.94
C ALA A 436 11.47 42.43 28.68
N HIS A 437 12.59 42.41 27.96
CA HIS A 437 13.95 42.49 28.54
C HIS A 437 14.77 43.57 27.86
N PHE A 438 15.65 44.23 28.62
CA PHE A 438 16.49 45.36 28.18
C PHE A 438 17.93 45.21 28.71
N GLY A 439 18.91 45.75 27.97
CA GLY A 439 20.31 45.78 28.40
C GLY A 439 21.11 44.52 28.03
N GLU A 440 22.19 44.23 28.77
CA GLU A 440 23.11 43.08 28.52
C GLU A 440 22.41 41.73 28.59
N ASP A 441 21.38 41.60 29.40
CA ASP A 441 20.56 40.37 29.52
C ASP A 441 19.83 40.01 28.25
N LEU A 442 19.50 41.01 27.41
CA LEU A 442 18.83 40.82 26.13
C LEU A 442 19.72 40.07 25.14
N GLU A 443 21.01 40.40 25.07
CA GLU A 443 21.97 39.79 24.14
C GLU A 443 22.19 38.30 24.46
N GLU A 444 22.27 37.97 25.76
CA GLU A 444 22.39 36.57 26.21
C GLU A 444 21.13 35.75 25.93
N ILE A 445 19.95 36.34 26.13
CA ILE A 445 18.64 35.71 25.84
C ILE A 445 18.45 35.52 24.33
N GLU A 446 18.77 36.53 23.52
CA GLU A 446 18.71 36.40 22.06
C GLU A 446 19.65 35.32 21.54
N GLY A 447 20.89 35.30 22.02
CA GLY A 447 21.87 34.27 21.69
C GLY A 447 21.42 32.86 22.09
N PHE A 448 20.71 32.71 23.21
CA PHE A 448 20.09 31.44 23.60
C PHE A 448 18.94 31.05 22.68
N LEU A 449 18.03 31.98 22.37
CA LEU A 449 16.87 31.73 21.51
C LEU A 449 17.30 31.38 20.07
N GLU A 450 18.35 32.02 19.56
CA GLU A 450 18.91 31.72 18.25
C GLU A 450 19.56 30.33 18.21
N ARG A 451 20.34 29.96 19.23
CA ARG A 451 20.88 28.59 19.38
C ARG A 451 19.77 27.56 19.53
N PHE A 452 18.73 27.87 20.29
CA PHE A 452 17.58 27.01 20.47
C PHE A 452 16.81 26.79 19.15
N ASP A 453 16.65 27.81 18.30
CA ASP A 453 15.97 27.67 17.02
C ASP A 453 16.77 26.76 16.05
N LYS A 454 18.08 26.95 16.00
CA LYS A 454 19.00 26.18 15.14
C LYS A 454 19.26 24.75 15.64
N ALA A 455 19.10 24.47 16.91
CA ALA A 455 19.40 23.21 17.56
C ALA A 455 18.49 22.07 17.08
N ASN A 456 19.03 20.83 17.01
CA ASN A 456 18.25 19.64 16.74
C ASN A 456 17.35 19.25 17.94
N LEU A 457 16.47 18.27 17.75
CA LEU A 457 15.49 17.85 18.75
C LEU A 457 16.11 17.43 20.09
N LYS A 458 17.23 16.71 20.07
CA LYS A 458 17.93 16.23 21.26
C LYS A 458 18.59 17.38 22.02
N GLU A 459 19.23 18.26 21.29
CA GLU A 459 19.85 19.49 21.84
C GLU A 459 18.82 20.44 22.44
N LYS A 460 17.68 20.67 21.76
CA LYS A 460 16.56 21.46 22.32
C LYS A 460 16.06 20.88 23.65
N SER A 461 15.98 19.54 23.75
CA SER A 461 15.60 18.89 25.01
C SER A 461 16.61 19.16 26.12
N LEU A 462 17.89 18.99 25.82
CA LEU A 462 18.97 19.26 26.78
C LEU A 462 19.00 20.71 27.19
N MET A 463 18.82 21.64 26.25
CA MET A 463 18.73 23.08 26.55
C MET A 463 17.56 23.45 27.48
N LEU A 464 16.39 22.80 27.28
CA LEU A 464 15.24 22.98 28.17
C LEU A 464 15.42 22.31 29.54
N GLU A 465 16.16 21.21 29.62
CA GLU A 465 16.53 20.60 30.91
C GLU A 465 17.56 21.41 31.68
N SER A 466 18.55 21.98 31.00
CA SER A 466 19.52 22.88 31.62
C SER A 466 18.86 24.10 32.24
N LEU A 467 17.86 24.69 31.54
CA LEU A 467 17.05 25.79 32.10
C LEU A 467 16.23 25.42 33.34
N LYS A 468 15.96 24.11 33.54
CA LYS A 468 15.24 23.63 34.73
C LYS A 468 16.17 23.31 35.90
N LYS A 469 17.37 22.77 35.61
CA LYS A 469 18.33 22.30 36.62
C LYS A 469 19.21 23.44 37.16
N SER A 470 19.53 24.41 36.32
CA SER A 470 20.38 25.54 36.69
C SER A 470 19.54 26.68 37.28
N LYS A 471 19.48 26.73 38.61
CA LYS A 471 18.90 27.88 39.34
C LYS A 471 19.76 29.14 39.29
N ASN A 472 21.01 29.04 38.84
CA ASN A 472 22.03 30.09 38.94
C ASN A 472 22.53 30.65 37.58
N THR A 473 21.94 30.31 36.46
CA THR A 473 22.28 30.95 35.18
C THR A 473 21.38 32.17 34.98
N ALA A 474 21.94 33.33 34.57
CA ALA A 474 21.20 34.58 34.34
C ALA A 474 19.93 34.35 33.53
N ILE A 475 20.01 33.57 32.42
CA ILE A 475 18.87 33.16 31.58
C ILE A 475 17.81 32.36 32.36
N ALA A 476 18.21 31.56 33.35
CA ALA A 476 17.25 30.74 34.12
C ALA A 476 16.50 31.57 35.18
N LEU A 477 17.09 32.66 35.66
CA LEU A 477 16.45 33.58 36.58
C LEU A 477 15.48 34.53 35.87
N GLU A 478 15.78 34.94 34.66
CA GLU A 478 15.05 35.98 33.92
C GLU A 478 13.85 35.45 33.13
N LEU A 479 13.97 34.24 32.52
CA LEU A 479 12.84 33.65 31.82
C LEU A 479 11.72 33.21 32.78
N LYS A 480 10.58 33.89 32.70
CA LYS A 480 9.40 33.60 33.51
C LYS A 480 8.92 32.14 33.30
N LYS A 481 8.36 31.53 34.34
CA LYS A 481 7.83 30.12 34.30
C LYS A 481 6.88 29.86 33.13
N LYS A 482 6.15 30.88 32.66
CA LYS A 482 5.23 30.87 31.54
C LYS A 482 5.96 30.78 30.19
N GLU A 483 7.10 31.46 30.06
CA GLU A 483 7.95 31.49 28.86
C GLU A 483 8.71 30.18 28.67
N LYS A 484 9.27 29.61 29.74
CA LYS A 484 9.87 28.25 29.75
C LYS A 484 8.86 27.20 29.33
N LYS A 485 7.59 27.29 29.76
CA LYS A 485 6.50 26.39 29.38
C LYS A 485 6.10 26.59 27.91
N SER A 486 6.22 27.81 27.40
CA SER A 486 5.93 28.15 26.00
C SER A 486 7.02 27.63 25.05
N LEU A 487 8.31 27.79 25.39
CA LEU A 487 9.44 27.23 24.64
C LEU A 487 9.35 25.69 24.55
N LYS A 488 8.94 25.02 25.63
CA LYS A 488 8.74 23.58 25.66
C LYS A 488 7.64 23.07 24.68
N LYS A 489 6.68 23.92 24.29
CA LYS A 489 5.62 23.59 23.32
C LYS A 489 6.06 23.71 21.86
N VAL A 490 7.15 24.44 21.58
CA VAL A 490 7.66 24.68 20.22
C VAL A 490 8.50 23.51 19.69
N TYR A 491 8.91 22.64 20.59
CA TYR A 491 9.78 21.53 20.35
C TYR A 491 9.11 20.41 19.56
N LYS A 492 9.20 20.36 18.22
CA LYS A 492 9.14 19.17 17.34
C LYS A 492 8.80 19.40 15.86
N GLU A 493 9.53 18.74 14.96
CA GLU A 493 9.17 18.07 13.68
C GLU A 493 9.84 18.52 12.37
N GLU A 494 10.14 17.57 11.46
CA GLU A 494 10.82 17.73 10.15
C GLU A 494 10.08 17.20 8.90
N VAL A 495 10.53 17.52 7.66
CA VAL A 495 9.80 17.78 6.39
C VAL A 495 9.94 16.73 5.27
N ILE A 496 9.10 16.82 4.19
CA ILE A 496 8.92 15.92 3.02
C ILE A 496 9.74 16.32 1.78
N LYS A 497 10.13 15.32 0.93
CA LYS A 497 10.81 15.50 -0.37
C LYS A 497 9.82 15.64 -1.53
N ARG A 498 9.60 16.86 -2.05
CA ARG A 498 8.64 17.16 -3.14
C ARG A 498 9.03 16.60 -4.53
N SER A 499 10.31 16.28 -4.76
CA SER A 499 10.78 15.77 -6.06
C SER A 499 10.22 14.37 -6.39
N ILE A 500 9.99 13.55 -5.38
CA ILE A 500 9.44 12.20 -5.55
C ILE A 500 7.96 12.23 -5.93
N LEU A 501 7.21 13.21 -5.39
CA LEU A 501 5.80 13.44 -5.75
C LEU A 501 5.63 13.61 -7.27
N LYS A 502 6.44 14.47 -7.88
CA LYS A 502 6.35 14.72 -9.33
C LYS A 502 6.57 13.46 -10.15
N LYS A 503 7.58 12.63 -9.80
CA LYS A 503 7.84 11.36 -10.49
C LYS A 503 6.65 10.39 -10.41
N ILE A 504 6.06 10.26 -9.23
CA ILE A 504 4.92 9.35 -8.99
C ILE A 504 3.69 9.83 -9.76
N VAL A 505 3.33 11.11 -9.67
CA VAL A 505 2.18 11.69 -10.41
C VAL A 505 2.38 11.56 -11.92
N THR A 506 3.59 11.79 -12.44
CA THR A 506 3.90 11.61 -13.86
C THR A 506 3.72 10.14 -14.27
N ALA A 507 4.21 9.19 -13.48
CA ALA A 507 4.05 7.76 -13.75
C ALA A 507 2.55 7.38 -13.80
N TRP A 508 1.71 7.95 -12.94
CA TRP A 508 0.27 7.69 -12.95
C TRP A 508 -0.42 8.19 -14.21
N LEU A 509 -0.13 9.43 -14.63
CA LEU A 509 -0.72 10.03 -15.84
C LEU A 509 -0.32 9.29 -17.12
N VAL A 510 0.89 8.72 -17.16
CA VAL A 510 1.41 8.01 -18.33
C VAL A 510 0.91 6.56 -18.41
N THR A 511 0.62 5.92 -17.28
CA THR A 511 0.27 4.49 -17.24
C THR A 511 -0.97 4.14 -18.09
N VAL A 512 -2.07 4.86 -17.95
CA VAL A 512 -3.32 4.53 -18.68
C VAL A 512 -3.16 4.72 -20.18
N PRO A 513 -2.66 5.87 -20.69
CA PRO A 513 -2.46 6.06 -22.13
C PRO A 513 -1.51 5.03 -22.76
N VAL A 514 -0.38 4.74 -22.09
CA VAL A 514 0.59 3.76 -22.61
C VAL A 514 0.02 2.36 -22.62
N SER A 515 -0.63 1.93 -21.54
CA SER A 515 -1.25 0.60 -21.48
C SER A 515 -2.40 0.46 -22.47
N ALA A 516 -3.17 1.54 -22.71
CA ALA A 516 -4.23 1.55 -23.74
C ALA A 516 -3.65 1.42 -25.16
N LEU A 517 -2.59 2.19 -25.46
CA LEU A 517 -1.91 2.08 -26.76
C LEU A 517 -1.31 0.68 -26.96
N LEU A 518 -0.63 0.14 -25.96
CA LEU A 518 -0.08 -1.22 -26.01
C LEU A 518 -1.20 -2.26 -26.19
N GLY A 519 -2.32 -2.12 -25.47
CA GLY A 519 -3.47 -3.01 -25.60
C GLY A 519 -4.06 -2.97 -27.01
N ALA A 520 -4.24 -1.81 -27.60
CA ALA A 520 -4.71 -1.64 -28.95
C ALA A 520 -3.76 -2.26 -30.00
N LEU A 521 -2.46 -2.01 -29.89
CA LEU A 521 -1.45 -2.56 -30.80
C LEU A 521 -1.36 -4.09 -30.69
N LEU A 522 -1.42 -4.64 -29.48
CA LEU A 522 -1.40 -6.08 -29.26
C LEU A 522 -2.66 -6.75 -29.78
N PHE A 523 -3.84 -6.13 -29.63
CA PHE A 523 -5.07 -6.64 -30.19
C PHE A 523 -4.98 -6.77 -31.71
N VAL A 524 -4.49 -5.72 -32.40
CA VAL A 524 -4.28 -5.75 -33.85
C VAL A 524 -3.27 -6.83 -34.23
N ALA A 525 -2.16 -6.97 -33.49
CA ALA A 525 -1.14 -7.98 -33.74
C ALA A 525 -1.68 -9.40 -33.58
N LEU A 526 -2.49 -9.67 -32.55
CA LEU A 526 -3.14 -10.98 -32.35
C LEU A 526 -4.08 -11.32 -33.51
N GLY A 527 -4.90 -10.37 -33.98
CA GLY A 527 -5.76 -10.56 -35.15
C GLY A 527 -4.99 -10.84 -36.44
N PHE A 528 -3.79 -10.27 -36.62
CA PHE A 528 -2.91 -10.62 -37.74
C PHE A 528 -2.38 -12.06 -37.62
N ILE A 529 -1.94 -12.47 -36.43
CA ILE A 529 -1.44 -13.82 -36.19
C ILE A 529 -2.53 -14.85 -36.51
N GLU A 530 -3.75 -14.69 -35.99
CA GLU A 530 -4.89 -15.60 -36.28
C GLU A 530 -5.24 -15.67 -37.76
N LYS A 531 -5.06 -14.61 -38.52
CA LYS A 531 -5.38 -14.57 -39.94
C LYS A 531 -4.38 -15.35 -40.81
N TYR A 532 -3.12 -15.44 -40.38
CA TYR A 532 -2.01 -15.96 -41.20
C TYR A 532 -1.43 -17.28 -40.66
N PHE A 533 -1.77 -17.70 -39.47
CA PHE A 533 -1.38 -18.96 -38.82
C PHE A 533 -2.60 -19.72 -38.30
#